data_a26bb873cfce49d51bdf9bf9ddca379b
#
_entry.id   a26bb873cfce49d51bdf9bf9ddca379b
#
_cell.length_a   1.000
_cell.length_b   1.000
_cell.length_c   1.000
_cell.angle_alpha   90.00
_cell.angle_beta   90.00
_cell.angle_gamma   90.00
#
_symmetry.space_group_name_H-M   'P 1'
#
loop_
_entity.id
_entity.type
_entity.pdbx_description
1 polymer ?
#
loop_
_entity_poly.entity_id
_entity_poly.type
_entity_poly.pdbx_seq_one_letter_code
_entity_poly.pdbx_strand_id
1 'polypeptide(L)'
;MTKKIHILGNGDMSQMMPEKWRYERDGKLLICNQPPFEVHNVYATVMVDFKMMAALDEGSVNLDRYYWVLGNRPKIWCDQNPGFFMKHSGHIREFYTDVPKYCGPDPMQAATNFNCGHMEAHYAARRHKPDEIHMYGFDSIFDHNMRSYTDTVLSSDRSGGNNFRLLDIWRPIWLNIFKEFSDIKFILYHKHPNAKIQIFDNMEFRTKV
;
A
#
# COMPACT_ATOMS: atom_id res chain seq x y z
N MET A 1 19.34 9.96 -14.83
CA MET A 1 17.89 9.70 -15.06
C MET A 1 17.27 9.46 -13.71
N THR A 2 16.25 10.23 -13.31
CA THR A 2 15.58 10.14 -12.02
C THR A 2 14.91 8.78 -11.88
N LYS A 3 15.23 8.04 -10.83
CA LYS A 3 14.64 6.72 -10.56
C LYS A 3 13.29 6.89 -9.86
N LYS A 4 12.21 6.53 -10.54
CA LYS A 4 10.84 6.70 -10.06
C LYS A 4 10.20 5.37 -9.70
N ILE A 5 9.34 5.43 -8.68
CA ILE A 5 8.40 4.36 -8.34
C ILE A 5 7.02 4.97 -8.21
N HIS A 6 6.03 4.29 -8.75
CA HIS A 6 4.62 4.59 -8.57
C HIS A 6 4.02 3.58 -7.59
N ILE A 7 3.25 4.05 -6.65
CA ILE A 7 2.49 3.22 -5.72
C ILE A 7 1.00 3.57 -5.82
N LEU A 8 0.17 2.53 -5.90
CA LEU A 8 -1.27 2.66 -6.13
C LEU A 8 -2.05 2.02 -4.97
N GLY A 9 -2.53 2.87 -4.10
CA GLY A 9 -3.48 2.50 -3.05
C GLY A 9 -4.91 2.34 -3.57
N ASN A 10 -5.82 1.99 -2.66
CA ASN A 10 -7.22 1.66 -2.95
C ASN A 10 -8.21 2.76 -2.57
N GLY A 11 -7.75 3.96 -2.22
CA GLY A 11 -8.60 5.11 -1.95
C GLY A 11 -9.17 5.75 -3.21
N ASP A 12 -10.17 6.63 -3.05
CA ASP A 12 -10.83 7.33 -4.16
C ASP A 12 -9.85 8.14 -5.03
N MET A 13 -8.78 8.66 -4.42
CA MET A 13 -7.74 9.42 -5.14
C MET A 13 -6.85 8.55 -6.03
N SER A 14 -7.02 7.23 -6.06
CA SER A 14 -6.40 6.35 -7.06
C SER A 14 -6.72 6.82 -8.49
N GLN A 15 -7.92 7.38 -8.70
CA GLN A 15 -8.37 7.93 -9.98
C GLN A 15 -7.52 9.12 -10.47
N MET A 16 -6.69 9.70 -9.63
CA MET A 16 -5.72 10.72 -10.06
C MET A 16 -4.53 10.16 -10.82
N MET A 17 -4.35 8.82 -10.83
CA MET A 17 -3.35 8.22 -11.69
C MET A 17 -3.74 8.44 -13.17
N PRO A 18 -2.90 9.09 -13.99
CA PRO A 18 -3.20 9.32 -15.40
C PRO A 18 -3.51 8.02 -16.12
N GLU A 19 -4.52 8.01 -16.97
CA GLU A 19 -4.91 6.82 -17.72
C GLU A 19 -3.72 6.24 -18.52
N LYS A 20 -2.96 7.10 -19.19
CA LYS A 20 -1.76 6.68 -19.91
C LYS A 20 -0.78 5.92 -19.00
N TRP A 21 -0.62 6.33 -17.74
CA TRP A 21 0.31 5.68 -16.81
C TRP A 21 -0.19 4.35 -16.25
N ARG A 22 -1.47 4.03 -16.43
CA ARG A 22 -2.00 2.69 -16.12
C ARG A 22 -1.41 1.62 -17.02
N TYR A 23 -1.06 2.00 -18.24
CA TYR A 23 -0.53 1.10 -19.27
C TYR A 23 0.98 1.25 -19.45
N GLU A 24 1.45 2.48 -19.59
CA GLU A 24 2.84 2.81 -19.86
C GLU A 24 3.30 3.99 -19.00
N ARG A 25 4.40 3.83 -18.27
CA ARG A 25 4.96 4.82 -17.38
C ARG A 25 6.47 4.68 -17.23
N ASP A 26 7.11 5.77 -16.84
CA ASP A 26 8.50 5.78 -16.43
C ASP A 26 8.57 5.30 -14.95
N GLY A 27 9.22 4.14 -14.74
CA GLY A 27 9.39 3.55 -13.43
C GLY A 27 8.51 2.33 -13.15
N LYS A 28 8.73 1.73 -11.97
CA LYS A 28 7.98 0.56 -11.51
C LYS A 28 6.65 0.97 -10.91
N LEU A 29 5.64 0.08 -11.01
CA LEU A 29 4.38 0.20 -10.29
C LEU A 29 4.26 -0.91 -9.24
N LEU A 30 3.99 -0.51 -8.01
CA LEU A 30 3.47 -1.36 -6.96
C LEU A 30 1.98 -1.07 -6.78
N ILE A 31 1.22 -2.03 -6.29
CA ILE A 31 -0.21 -1.88 -6.00
C ILE A 31 -0.55 -2.48 -4.64
N CYS A 32 -1.52 -1.90 -3.94
CA CYS A 32 -2.09 -2.49 -2.73
C CYS A 32 -3.19 -3.49 -3.07
N ASN A 33 -3.04 -4.74 -2.66
CA ASN A 33 -4.06 -5.77 -2.87
C ASN A 33 -4.51 -5.85 -4.34
N GLN A 34 -5.81 -5.70 -4.60
CA GLN A 34 -6.40 -5.63 -5.93
C GLN A 34 -6.47 -4.17 -6.40
N PRO A 35 -6.01 -3.85 -7.62
CA PRO A 35 -6.09 -2.49 -8.12
C PRO A 35 -7.53 -2.07 -8.41
N PRO A 36 -7.90 -0.79 -8.23
CA PRO A 36 -9.27 -0.29 -8.43
C PRO A 36 -9.68 -0.16 -9.92
N PHE A 37 -8.74 -0.34 -10.82
CA PHE A 37 -8.93 -0.34 -12.27
C PHE A 37 -7.83 -1.17 -12.95
N GLU A 38 -7.99 -1.42 -14.24
CA GLU A 38 -6.98 -2.16 -14.99
C GLU A 38 -5.65 -1.41 -15.05
N VAL A 39 -4.57 -2.13 -14.75
CA VAL A 39 -3.19 -1.64 -14.83
C VAL A 39 -2.27 -2.71 -15.43
N HIS A 40 -1.27 -2.27 -16.17
CA HIS A 40 -0.29 -3.13 -16.83
C HIS A 40 1.12 -2.90 -16.26
N ASN A 41 2.03 -3.82 -16.55
CA ASN A 41 3.43 -3.73 -16.16
C ASN A 41 3.61 -3.49 -14.65
N VAL A 42 2.81 -4.19 -13.83
CA VAL A 42 2.89 -4.14 -12.37
C VAL A 42 4.11 -4.93 -11.91
N TYR A 43 4.93 -4.30 -11.09
CA TYR A 43 6.10 -4.95 -10.49
C TYR A 43 5.68 -6.00 -9.45
N ALA A 44 4.77 -5.63 -8.56
CA ALA A 44 4.17 -6.54 -7.59
C ALA A 44 2.93 -5.93 -6.95
N THR A 45 2.04 -6.80 -6.44
CA THR A 45 1.03 -6.42 -5.46
C THR A 45 1.52 -6.66 -4.04
N VAL A 46 1.19 -5.75 -3.14
CA VAL A 46 1.58 -5.78 -1.73
C VAL A 46 0.38 -6.16 -0.89
N MET A 47 0.52 -7.15 -0.01
CA MET A 47 -0.57 -7.68 0.81
C MET A 47 -0.13 -7.92 2.25
N VAL A 48 -0.98 -7.53 3.23
CA VAL A 48 -0.70 -7.70 4.66
C VAL A 48 -1.81 -8.41 5.43
N ASP A 49 -2.97 -8.66 4.82
CA ASP A 49 -4.17 -9.12 5.54
C ASP A 49 -4.47 -10.60 5.32
N PHE A 50 -4.84 -11.31 6.40
CA PHE A 50 -5.35 -12.68 6.33
C PHE A 50 -6.59 -12.79 5.44
N LYS A 51 -7.47 -11.79 5.45
CA LYS A 51 -8.69 -11.77 4.61
C LYS A 51 -8.35 -11.87 3.12
N MET A 52 -7.26 -11.22 2.69
CA MET A 52 -6.80 -11.33 1.31
C MET A 52 -6.28 -12.72 0.99
N MET A 53 -5.54 -13.34 1.92
CA MET A 53 -5.05 -14.72 1.75
C MET A 53 -6.21 -15.72 1.66
N ALA A 54 -7.21 -15.59 2.54
CA ALA A 54 -8.42 -16.42 2.49
C ALA A 54 -9.17 -16.25 1.15
N ALA A 55 -9.35 -15.01 0.69
CA ALA A 55 -10.02 -14.72 -0.58
C ALA A 55 -9.29 -15.29 -1.81
N LEU A 56 -7.96 -15.32 -1.78
CA LEU A 56 -7.15 -15.97 -2.83
C LEU A 56 -7.26 -17.50 -2.78
N ASP A 57 -7.29 -18.07 -1.58
CA ASP A 57 -7.41 -19.52 -1.37
C ASP A 57 -8.79 -20.04 -1.80
N GLU A 58 -9.86 -19.30 -1.46
CA GLU A 58 -11.24 -19.57 -1.85
C GLU A 58 -11.52 -19.27 -3.33
N GLY A 59 -10.63 -18.54 -4.01
CA GLY A 59 -10.80 -18.15 -5.41
C GLY A 59 -11.78 -16.98 -5.63
N SER A 60 -12.23 -16.29 -4.58
CA SER A 60 -13.06 -15.10 -4.69
C SER A 60 -12.29 -13.87 -5.21
N VAL A 61 -10.97 -13.88 -5.10
CA VAL A 61 -10.04 -12.93 -5.69
C VAL A 61 -8.99 -13.68 -6.50
N ASN A 62 -8.66 -13.17 -7.69
CA ASN A 62 -7.58 -13.71 -8.51
C ASN A 62 -6.53 -12.62 -8.79
N LEU A 63 -5.30 -12.86 -8.34
CA LEU A 63 -4.13 -11.99 -8.55
C LEU A 63 -2.98 -12.72 -9.24
N ASP A 64 -3.24 -13.84 -9.91
CA ASP A 64 -2.22 -14.71 -10.53
C ASP A 64 -1.44 -14.01 -11.66
N ARG A 65 -1.98 -12.94 -12.19
CA ARG A 65 -1.26 -12.11 -13.18
C ARG A 65 -0.17 -11.20 -12.58
N TYR A 66 -0.08 -11.12 -11.25
CA TYR A 66 0.89 -10.29 -10.56
C TYR A 66 1.87 -11.11 -9.73
N TYR A 67 3.05 -10.57 -9.52
CA TYR A 67 3.92 -11.02 -8.44
C TYR A 67 3.47 -10.41 -7.11
N TRP A 68 3.74 -11.13 -6.01
CA TRP A 68 3.26 -10.77 -4.68
C TRP A 68 4.42 -10.41 -3.74
N VAL A 69 4.28 -9.34 -3.00
CA VAL A 69 5.10 -9.00 -1.83
C VAL A 69 4.20 -9.15 -0.61
N LEU A 70 4.52 -10.10 0.24
CA LEU A 70 3.70 -10.54 1.35
C LEU A 70 4.28 -10.10 2.69
N GLY A 71 3.44 -9.49 3.55
CA GLY A 71 3.82 -9.10 4.90
C GLY A 71 3.80 -10.26 5.90
N ASN A 72 3.98 -9.93 7.19
CA ASN A 72 4.07 -10.93 8.28
C ASN A 72 2.86 -11.85 8.37
N ARG A 73 1.64 -11.31 8.35
CA ARG A 73 0.42 -12.11 8.47
C ARG A 73 0.23 -13.06 7.28
N PRO A 74 0.36 -12.62 6.01
CA PRO A 74 0.43 -13.51 4.87
C PRO A 74 1.51 -14.59 4.96
N LYS A 75 2.70 -14.25 5.51
CA LYS A 75 3.74 -15.26 5.75
C LYS A 75 3.27 -16.33 6.73
N ILE A 76 2.67 -15.92 7.85
CA ILE A 76 2.09 -16.87 8.83
C ILE A 76 1.02 -17.76 8.16
N TRP A 77 0.16 -17.16 7.29
CA TRP A 77 -0.83 -17.92 6.51
C TRP A 77 -0.16 -19.01 5.66
N CYS A 78 0.87 -18.65 4.92
CA CYS A 78 1.61 -19.60 4.08
C CYS A 78 2.27 -20.71 4.91
N ASP A 79 2.84 -20.38 6.07
CA ASP A 79 3.46 -21.35 6.98
C ASP A 79 2.42 -22.33 7.55
N GLN A 80 1.18 -21.88 7.79
CA GLN A 80 0.09 -22.70 8.31
C GLN A 80 -0.68 -23.46 7.21
N ASN A 81 -0.58 -23.04 5.96
CA ASN A 81 -1.30 -23.59 4.81
C ASN A 81 -0.32 -23.98 3.68
N PRO A 82 0.44 -25.10 3.84
CA PRO A 82 1.45 -25.49 2.85
C PRO A 82 0.87 -25.76 1.46
N GLY A 83 -0.38 -26.22 1.35
CA GLY A 83 -1.07 -26.41 0.07
C GLY A 83 -1.27 -25.09 -0.68
N PHE A 84 -1.69 -24.03 0.02
CA PHE A 84 -1.79 -22.68 -0.52
C PHE A 84 -0.41 -22.17 -0.97
N PHE A 85 0.59 -22.30 -0.11
CA PHE A 85 1.95 -21.90 -0.45
C PHE A 85 2.47 -22.59 -1.70
N MET A 86 2.35 -23.92 -1.78
CA MET A 86 2.79 -24.69 -2.95
C MET A 86 2.09 -24.24 -4.23
N LYS A 87 0.77 -24.02 -4.18
CA LYS A 87 -0.03 -23.55 -5.32
C LYS A 87 0.42 -22.18 -5.84
N HIS A 88 0.76 -21.26 -4.94
CA HIS A 88 1.00 -19.86 -5.28
C HIS A 88 2.47 -19.40 -5.15
N SER A 89 3.39 -20.30 -4.80
CA SER A 89 4.80 -19.96 -4.56
C SER A 89 5.48 -19.26 -5.75
N GLY A 90 5.07 -19.62 -6.99
CA GLY A 90 5.58 -18.97 -8.21
C GLY A 90 5.21 -17.49 -8.36
N HIS A 91 4.18 -17.04 -7.66
CA HIS A 91 3.77 -15.64 -7.64
C HIS A 91 4.47 -14.85 -6.52
N ILE A 92 4.93 -15.52 -5.46
CA ILE A 92 5.54 -14.86 -4.29
C ILE A 92 6.95 -14.40 -4.65
N ARG A 93 7.11 -13.09 -4.78
CA ARG A 93 8.41 -12.46 -5.03
C ARG A 93 9.24 -12.34 -3.77
N GLU A 94 8.60 -11.94 -2.66
CA GLU A 94 9.29 -11.69 -1.39
C GLU A 94 8.31 -11.73 -0.22
N PHE A 95 8.77 -12.25 0.93
CA PHE A 95 8.16 -12.01 2.23
C PHE A 95 8.85 -10.80 2.87
N TYR A 96 8.15 -9.67 2.90
CA TYR A 96 8.65 -8.45 3.50
C TYR A 96 8.16 -8.35 4.95
N THR A 97 9.04 -8.74 5.86
CA THR A 97 8.72 -8.82 7.30
C THR A 97 9.36 -7.70 8.14
N ASP A 98 10.03 -6.75 7.49
CA ASP A 98 10.64 -5.59 8.10
C ASP A 98 9.57 -4.57 8.54
N VAL A 99 8.97 -4.78 9.71
CA VAL A 99 8.02 -3.83 10.31
C VAL A 99 8.77 -2.83 11.17
N PRO A 100 8.65 -1.51 10.89
CA PRO A 100 9.32 -0.48 11.67
C PRO A 100 8.86 -0.45 13.13
N LYS A 101 9.78 -0.15 14.06
CA LYS A 101 9.48 -0.08 15.50
C LYS A 101 8.43 0.97 15.86
N TYR A 102 8.31 2.03 15.08
CA TYR A 102 7.29 3.06 15.31
C TYR A 102 5.85 2.59 15.00
N CYS A 103 5.67 1.39 14.44
CA CYS A 103 4.35 0.81 14.21
C CYS A 103 3.73 0.20 15.48
N GLY A 104 4.52 -0.08 16.52
CA GLY A 104 4.03 -0.61 17.79
C GLY A 104 5.15 -1.17 18.66
N PRO A 105 4.89 -1.28 19.99
CA PRO A 105 5.90 -1.74 20.96
C PRO A 105 6.20 -3.24 20.86
N ASP A 106 5.27 -4.04 20.39
CA ASP A 106 5.46 -5.48 20.17
C ASP A 106 5.26 -5.87 18.70
N PRO A 107 5.87 -6.97 18.24
CA PRO A 107 5.83 -7.39 16.85
C PRO A 107 4.43 -7.65 16.28
N MET A 108 3.51 -8.20 17.08
CA MET A 108 2.15 -8.52 16.62
C MET A 108 1.33 -7.24 16.44
N GLN A 109 1.41 -6.32 17.39
CA GLN A 109 0.75 -5.03 17.29
C GLN A 109 1.32 -4.21 16.14
N ALA A 110 2.64 -4.16 16.01
CA ALA A 110 3.31 -3.48 14.91
C ALA A 110 2.86 -4.03 13.55
N ALA A 111 2.82 -5.35 13.37
CA ALA A 111 2.35 -5.99 12.13
C ALA A 111 0.85 -5.72 11.85
N THR A 112 0.03 -5.51 12.90
CA THR A 112 -1.39 -5.17 12.75
C THR A 112 -1.58 -3.70 12.37
N ASN A 113 -0.75 -2.81 12.88
CA ASN A 113 -0.82 -1.37 12.60
C ASN A 113 -0.20 -1.00 11.24
N PHE A 114 0.76 -1.78 10.78
CA PHE A 114 1.44 -1.61 9.50
C PHE A 114 0.57 -2.12 8.37
N ASN A 115 -0.30 -1.25 7.84
CA ASN A 115 -1.26 -1.61 6.80
C ASN A 115 -0.59 -1.75 5.43
N CYS A 116 -1.38 -2.18 4.43
CA CYS A 116 -0.91 -2.45 3.07
C CYS A 116 -0.21 -1.25 2.44
N GLY A 117 -0.80 -0.06 2.56
CA GLY A 117 -0.22 1.17 2.02
C GLY A 117 1.09 1.57 2.69
N HIS A 118 1.19 1.43 4.02
CA HIS A 118 2.43 1.66 4.75
C HIS A 118 3.53 0.71 4.26
N MET A 119 3.21 -0.59 4.16
CA MET A 119 4.16 -1.59 3.70
C MET A 119 4.60 -1.33 2.25
N GLU A 120 3.69 -0.93 1.38
CA GLU A 120 3.99 -0.64 -0.01
C GLU A 120 4.99 0.52 -0.15
N ALA A 121 4.72 1.65 0.54
CA ALA A 121 5.61 2.81 0.53
C ALA A 121 6.98 2.50 1.14
N HIS A 122 6.98 1.84 2.31
CA HIS A 122 8.20 1.47 3.02
C HIS A 122 9.04 0.46 2.21
N TYR A 123 8.39 -0.55 1.59
CA TYR A 123 9.05 -1.50 0.70
C TYR A 123 9.66 -0.81 -0.52
N ALA A 124 8.89 0.08 -1.17
CA ALA A 124 9.37 0.85 -2.30
C ALA A 124 10.61 1.66 -1.95
N ALA A 125 10.58 2.38 -0.83
CA ALA A 125 11.69 3.18 -0.35
C ALA A 125 12.92 2.33 0.00
N ARG A 126 12.73 1.32 0.86
CA ARG A 126 13.84 0.53 1.39
C ARG A 126 14.50 -0.40 0.37
N ARG A 127 13.71 -1.10 -0.45
CA ARG A 127 14.24 -2.09 -1.42
C ARG A 127 14.73 -1.46 -2.71
N HIS A 128 14.09 -0.39 -3.13
CA HIS A 128 14.41 0.19 -4.43
C HIS A 128 15.22 1.48 -4.36
N LYS A 129 15.19 2.20 -3.22
CA LYS A 129 15.90 3.47 -3.02
C LYS A 129 15.72 4.37 -4.25
N PRO A 130 14.47 4.77 -4.57
CA PRO A 130 14.21 5.65 -5.69
C PRO A 130 14.54 7.10 -5.32
N ASP A 131 14.63 7.97 -6.31
CA ASP A 131 14.68 9.42 -6.09
C ASP A 131 13.30 9.98 -5.77
N GLU A 132 12.25 9.38 -6.39
CA GLU A 132 10.85 9.83 -6.25
C GLU A 132 9.89 8.65 -6.07
N ILE A 133 8.93 8.80 -5.14
CA ILE A 133 7.78 7.90 -4.99
C ILE A 133 6.50 8.68 -5.28
N HIS A 134 5.77 8.30 -6.33
CA HIS A 134 4.49 8.87 -6.73
C HIS A 134 3.35 8.06 -6.13
N MET A 135 2.49 8.70 -5.32
CA MET A 135 1.48 8.06 -4.48
C MET A 135 0.06 8.42 -4.92
N TYR A 136 -0.74 7.42 -5.33
CA TYR A 136 -2.14 7.58 -5.76
C TYR A 136 -3.06 6.73 -4.89
N GLY A 137 -4.15 7.31 -4.37
CA GLY A 137 -5.14 6.57 -3.59
C GLY A 137 -4.74 6.23 -2.15
N PHE A 138 -3.91 7.08 -1.54
CA PHE A 138 -3.53 6.97 -0.12
C PHE A 138 -4.35 7.96 0.74
N ASP A 139 -5.65 7.94 0.57
CA ASP A 139 -6.60 8.90 1.16
C ASP A 139 -6.53 8.92 2.69
N SER A 140 -6.15 7.80 3.32
CA SER A 140 -5.96 7.71 4.77
C SER A 140 -4.94 8.67 5.35
N ILE A 141 -4.07 9.25 4.53
CA ILE A 141 -3.15 10.31 4.96
C ILE A 141 -3.92 11.60 5.24
N PHE A 142 -4.99 11.86 4.50
CA PHE A 142 -5.68 13.15 4.43
C PHE A 142 -7.08 13.13 5.02
N ASP A 143 -7.88 12.10 4.76
CA ASP A 143 -9.31 12.08 4.99
C ASP A 143 -9.72 11.12 6.12
N HIS A 144 -10.74 11.53 6.89
CA HIS A 144 -11.38 10.72 7.92
C HIS A 144 -12.44 9.76 7.35
N ASN A 145 -13.04 10.09 6.20
CA ASN A 145 -14.09 9.31 5.54
C ASN A 145 -13.53 8.39 4.47
N MET A 146 -12.48 7.69 4.81
CA MET A 146 -11.77 6.85 3.87
C MET A 146 -12.64 5.72 3.32
N ARG A 147 -12.71 5.66 2.00
CA ARG A 147 -13.19 4.50 1.26
C ARG A 147 -12.01 3.71 0.71
N SER A 148 -12.22 2.42 0.57
CA SER A 148 -11.25 1.55 -0.08
C SER A 148 -11.96 0.67 -1.11
N TYR A 149 -11.40 0.58 -2.30
CA TYR A 149 -11.92 -0.34 -3.33
C TYR A 149 -11.95 -1.78 -2.84
N THR A 150 -11.00 -2.17 -2.00
CA THR A 150 -10.97 -3.50 -1.38
C THR A 150 -12.24 -3.79 -0.56
N ASP A 151 -12.90 -2.76 -0.01
CA ASP A 151 -14.13 -2.90 0.77
C ASP A 151 -15.33 -3.33 -0.10
N THR A 152 -15.24 -3.20 -1.42
CA THR A 152 -16.28 -3.70 -2.35
C THR A 152 -16.18 -5.20 -2.58
N VAL A 153 -15.02 -5.79 -2.32
CA VAL A 153 -14.73 -7.21 -2.55
C VAL A 153 -14.63 -7.98 -1.23
N LEU A 154 -14.03 -7.36 -0.21
CA LEU A 154 -13.83 -7.93 1.11
C LEU A 154 -14.51 -7.06 2.15
N SER A 155 -15.42 -7.64 2.97
CA SER A 155 -16.00 -6.89 4.07
C SER A 155 -14.92 -6.33 5.00
N SER A 156 -14.94 -5.02 5.24
CA SER A 156 -13.99 -4.39 6.15
C SER A 156 -14.70 -3.84 7.38
N ASP A 157 -13.97 -3.82 8.50
CA ASP A 157 -14.47 -3.26 9.76
C ASP A 157 -14.53 -1.70 9.73
N ARG A 158 -14.30 -1.11 8.56
CA ARG A 158 -14.29 0.34 8.33
C ARG A 158 -15.67 0.91 8.04
N SER A 159 -16.68 0.06 7.92
CA SER A 159 -18.07 0.46 7.75
C SER A 159 -18.55 1.11 9.04
N GLY A 160 -18.69 2.44 9.05
CA GLY A 160 -19.36 3.12 10.13
C GLY A 160 -18.66 4.29 10.80
N GLY A 161 -17.74 4.95 10.14
CA GLY A 161 -17.26 6.29 10.53
C GLY A 161 -16.36 6.39 11.76
N ASN A 162 -16.08 5.30 12.46
CA ASN A 162 -15.20 5.30 13.64
C ASN A 162 -13.79 4.80 13.28
N ASN A 163 -13.12 5.56 12.45
CA ASN A 163 -11.76 5.20 12.08
C ASN A 163 -10.73 5.89 12.97
N PHE A 164 -10.81 5.66 14.32
CA PHE A 164 -9.80 6.14 15.27
C PHE A 164 -8.38 5.74 14.86
N ARG A 165 -8.21 4.59 14.17
CA ARG A 165 -6.92 4.16 13.64
C ARG A 165 -6.30 5.14 12.65
N LEU A 166 -7.11 5.91 11.91
CA LEU A 166 -6.59 6.87 10.92
C LEU A 166 -5.75 7.95 11.58
N LEU A 167 -6.25 8.57 12.65
CA LEU A 167 -5.57 9.66 13.34
C LEU A 167 -4.48 9.19 14.27
N ASP A 168 -4.82 8.23 15.12
CA ASP A 168 -3.99 7.87 16.27
C ASP A 168 -2.90 6.86 15.91
N ILE A 169 -3.08 6.10 14.82
CA ILE A 169 -2.16 5.03 14.44
C ILE A 169 -1.60 5.24 13.04
N TRP A 170 -2.45 5.28 12.02
CA TRP A 170 -1.98 5.22 10.64
C TRP A 170 -1.31 6.50 10.15
N ARG A 171 -1.88 7.66 10.50
CA ARG A 171 -1.28 8.94 10.13
C ARG A 171 0.10 9.15 10.77
N PRO A 172 0.32 8.89 12.07
CA PRO A 172 1.64 8.89 12.67
C PRO A 172 2.65 7.95 11.99
N ILE A 173 2.22 6.76 11.54
CA ILE A 173 3.09 5.84 10.80
C ILE A 173 3.51 6.46 9.47
N TRP A 174 2.56 7.06 8.71
CA TRP A 174 2.90 7.78 7.48
C TRP A 174 3.94 8.87 7.70
N LEU A 175 3.76 9.71 8.72
CA LEU A 175 4.70 10.77 9.05
C LEU A 175 6.09 10.21 9.39
N ASN A 176 6.15 9.08 10.10
CA ASN A 176 7.42 8.43 10.40
C ASN A 176 8.09 7.84 9.14
N ILE A 177 7.33 7.27 8.21
CA ILE A 177 7.86 6.79 6.91
C ILE A 177 8.50 7.96 6.14
N PHE A 178 7.81 9.09 6.01
CA PHE A 178 8.35 10.27 5.30
C PHE A 178 9.63 10.78 5.97
N LYS A 179 9.66 10.79 7.30
CA LYS A 179 10.85 11.19 8.07
C LYS A 179 12.01 10.19 7.95
N GLU A 180 11.73 8.88 7.97
CA GLU A 180 12.75 7.83 7.85
C GLU A 180 13.47 7.89 6.49
N PHE A 181 12.74 8.19 5.42
CA PHE A 181 13.26 8.26 4.06
C PHE A 181 13.37 9.70 3.57
N SER A 182 14.03 10.56 4.36
CA SER A 182 14.12 12.00 4.10
C SER A 182 14.86 12.37 2.81
N ASP A 183 15.65 11.47 2.25
CA ASP A 183 16.36 11.58 0.98
C ASP A 183 15.54 11.17 -0.25
N ILE A 184 14.33 10.65 -0.03
CA ILE A 184 13.38 10.28 -1.09
C ILE A 184 12.28 11.32 -1.19
N LYS A 185 11.98 11.81 -2.39
CA LYS A 185 10.86 12.72 -2.62
C LYS A 185 9.55 11.96 -2.73
N PHE A 186 8.59 12.24 -1.85
CA PHE A 186 7.24 11.70 -1.88
C PHE A 186 6.28 12.67 -2.55
N ILE A 187 5.68 12.28 -3.67
CA ILE A 187 4.75 13.07 -4.45
C ILE A 187 3.35 12.50 -4.27
N LEU A 188 2.53 13.21 -3.49
CA LEU A 188 1.20 12.77 -3.08
C LEU A 188 0.14 13.46 -3.94
N TYR A 189 -0.65 12.65 -4.64
CA TYR A 189 -1.74 13.13 -5.50
C TYR A 189 -3.05 13.13 -4.73
N HIS A 190 -3.62 14.33 -4.51
CA HIS A 190 -4.83 14.48 -3.72
C HIS A 190 -5.59 15.75 -4.11
N LYS A 191 -6.94 15.68 -4.20
CA LYS A 191 -7.80 16.79 -4.59
C LYS A 191 -8.36 17.60 -3.42
N HIS A 192 -8.16 17.15 -2.18
CA HIS A 192 -8.74 17.81 -1.01
C HIS A 192 -8.02 19.13 -0.68
N PRO A 193 -8.70 20.29 -0.80
CA PRO A 193 -8.06 21.60 -0.57
C PRO A 193 -7.72 21.85 0.91
N ASN A 194 -8.33 21.11 1.83
CA ASN A 194 -8.23 21.31 3.28
C ASN A 194 -7.46 20.21 4.00
N ALA A 195 -6.64 19.44 3.30
CA ALA A 195 -5.84 18.39 3.90
C ALA A 195 -4.81 18.99 4.87
N LYS A 196 -5.10 18.94 6.16
CA LYS A 196 -4.19 19.37 7.22
C LYS A 196 -3.28 18.19 7.60
N ILE A 197 -2.09 18.19 7.08
CA ILE A 197 -1.04 17.23 7.42
C ILE A 197 0.26 18.00 7.65
N GLN A 198 1.10 17.49 8.55
CA GLN A 198 2.47 17.98 8.68
C GLN A 198 3.20 17.71 7.36
N ILE A 199 3.81 18.76 6.80
CA ILE A 199 4.58 18.70 5.55
C ILE A 199 6.05 18.66 5.94
N PHE A 200 6.80 17.71 5.34
CA PHE A 200 8.25 17.64 5.40
C PHE A 200 8.85 18.14 4.08
N ASP A 201 10.12 18.54 4.09
CA ASP A 201 10.81 19.09 2.92
C ASP A 201 10.85 18.12 1.73
N ASN A 202 10.78 16.82 2.00
CA ASN A 202 10.73 15.76 1.00
C ASN A 202 9.32 15.39 0.52
N MET A 203 8.29 16.16 0.88
CA MET A 203 6.91 15.93 0.46
C MET A 203 6.45 17.01 -0.51
N GLU A 204 5.77 16.58 -1.56
CA GLU A 204 5.10 17.45 -2.52
C GLU A 204 3.65 17.01 -2.71
N PHE A 205 2.70 17.96 -2.60
CA PHE A 205 1.31 17.71 -2.91
C PHE A 205 0.97 18.19 -4.31
N ARG A 206 0.33 17.31 -5.08
CA ARG A 206 -0.20 17.64 -6.41
C ARG A 206 -1.69 17.45 -6.46
N THR A 207 -2.41 18.52 -6.80
CA THR A 207 -3.85 18.49 -7.04
C THR A 207 -4.20 18.21 -8.50
N LYS A 208 -3.19 18.22 -9.37
CA LYS A 208 -3.26 17.87 -10.80
C LYS A 208 -2.04 17.03 -11.16
N VAL A 209 -2.21 16.20 -12.16
CA VAL A 209 -1.16 15.37 -12.75
C VAL A 209 -0.66 16.00 -14.04
#